data_624bca277b44a2826dd2dafb842e802d
#
_entry.id   624bca277b44a2826dd2dafb842e802d
#
_cell.length_a   1.000
_cell.length_b   1.000
_cell.length_c   1.000
_cell.angle_alpha   90.00
_cell.angle_beta   90.00
_cell.angle_gamma   90.00
#
_symmetry.space_group_name_H-M   'P 1'
#
loop_
_entity.id
_entity.type
_entity.pdbx_description
1 polymer ?
#
loop_
_entity_poly.entity_id
_entity_poly.type
_entity_poly.pdbx_seq_one_letter_code
_entity_poly.pdbx_strand_id
1 'polypeptide(L)'
;MKNIAKEKILNGELCLGVGLRQSRTVDIGKIMATSGYDWLFIDMEHNSMDIDIASQISVAAQDAGITPIVRVPEFAHHHATRVLDCGAMGVVFPHVENADIAKKLVSYLSLIHI
;
A
#
# COMPACT_ATOMS: atom_id res chain seq x y z
N MET A 1 14.10 2.22 3.68
CA MET A 1 13.65 2.42 2.28
C MET A 1 12.96 3.76 2.12
N LYS A 2 13.20 4.39 1.00
CA LYS A 2 12.66 5.72 0.70
C LYS A 2 11.20 5.62 0.25
N ASN A 3 10.33 6.41 0.89
CA ASN A 3 8.92 6.51 0.51
C ASN A 3 8.71 7.79 -0.32
N ILE A 4 8.80 7.65 -1.63
CA ILE A 4 8.71 8.75 -2.60
C ILE A 4 7.37 9.49 -2.49
N ALA A 5 6.26 8.77 -2.34
CA ALA A 5 4.94 9.39 -2.24
C ALA A 5 4.84 10.27 -0.99
N LYS A 6 5.30 9.77 0.14
CA LYS A 6 5.29 10.52 1.41
C LYS A 6 6.15 11.78 1.31
N GLU A 7 7.34 11.68 0.73
CA GLU A 7 8.22 12.84 0.55
C GLU A 7 7.58 13.91 -0.32
N LYS A 8 6.98 13.53 -1.44
CA LYS A 8 6.31 14.48 -2.32
C LYS A 8 5.13 15.17 -1.64
N ILE A 9 4.32 14.43 -0.92
CA ILE A 9 3.19 15.00 -0.18
C ILE A 9 3.68 16.00 0.87
N LEU A 10 4.71 15.66 1.63
CA LEU A 10 5.26 16.55 2.67
C LEU A 10 5.88 17.81 2.07
N ASN A 11 6.40 17.74 0.87
CA ASN A 11 7.00 18.88 0.17
C ASN A 11 6.01 19.69 -0.66
N GLY A 12 4.73 19.36 -0.63
CA GLY A 12 3.70 20.03 -1.40
C GLY A 12 3.78 19.79 -2.91
N GLU A 13 4.44 18.73 -3.34
CA GLU A 13 4.60 18.37 -4.74
C GLU A 13 3.44 17.51 -5.23
N LEU A 14 3.23 17.52 -6.54
CA LEU A 14 2.25 16.64 -7.17
C LEU A 14 2.68 15.17 -7.00
N CYS A 15 1.77 14.34 -6.49
CA CYS A 15 2.02 12.93 -6.24
C CYS A 15 0.97 12.10 -6.99
N LEU A 16 1.41 11.39 -8.03
CA LEU A 16 0.52 10.64 -8.91
C LEU A 16 0.51 9.16 -8.55
N GLY A 17 -0.68 8.61 -8.37
CA GLY A 17 -0.87 7.20 -8.09
C GLY A 17 -1.71 6.50 -9.16
N VAL A 18 -1.60 5.18 -9.21
CA VAL A 18 -2.37 4.34 -10.13
C VAL A 18 -2.91 3.12 -9.39
N GLY A 19 -4.21 2.84 -9.60
CA GLY A 19 -4.86 1.68 -8.99
C GLY A 19 -4.65 0.41 -9.81
N LEU A 20 -4.30 -0.68 -9.13
CA LEU A 20 -4.12 -1.99 -9.74
C LEU A 20 -5.36 -2.84 -9.48
N ARG A 21 -6.03 -3.25 -10.54
CA ARG A 21 -7.19 -4.14 -10.43
C ARG A 21 -6.91 -5.52 -11.01
N GLN A 22 -6.43 -5.60 -12.24
CA GLN A 22 -6.14 -6.87 -12.91
C GLN A 22 -4.66 -7.15 -13.08
N SER A 23 -3.81 -6.13 -12.91
CA SER A 23 -2.37 -6.28 -13.03
C SER A 23 -1.81 -6.98 -11.80
N ARG A 24 -1.24 -8.16 -11.99
CA ARG A 24 -0.82 -9.05 -10.89
C ARG A 24 0.64 -9.47 -10.96
N THR A 25 1.37 -8.97 -11.94
CA THR A 25 2.76 -9.38 -12.12
C THR A 25 3.71 -8.43 -11.40
N VAL A 26 4.85 -8.94 -10.99
CA VAL A 26 5.84 -8.19 -10.22
C VAL A 26 6.43 -7.00 -10.95
N ASP A 27 6.34 -7.00 -12.28
CA ASP A 27 6.90 -5.92 -13.10
C ASP A 27 6.02 -4.67 -13.17
N ILE A 28 4.78 -4.72 -12.67
CA ILE A 28 3.86 -3.58 -12.78
C ILE A 28 4.40 -2.31 -12.08
N GLY A 29 5.10 -2.48 -10.96
CA GLY A 29 5.71 -1.34 -10.26
C GLY A 29 6.76 -0.64 -11.12
N LYS A 30 7.61 -1.41 -11.78
CA LYS A 30 8.62 -0.87 -12.68
C LYS A 30 8.00 -0.18 -13.89
N ILE A 31 6.96 -0.77 -14.46
CA ILE A 31 6.23 -0.19 -15.59
C ILE A 31 5.64 1.17 -15.20
N MET A 32 4.97 1.23 -14.05
CA MET A 32 4.31 2.46 -13.59
C MET A 32 5.32 3.52 -13.15
N ALA A 33 6.42 3.14 -12.52
CA ALA A 33 7.51 4.07 -12.19
C ALA A 33 8.09 4.70 -13.46
N THR A 34 8.34 3.90 -14.48
CA THR A 34 8.84 4.37 -15.78
C THR A 34 7.84 5.30 -16.46
N SER A 35 6.54 5.09 -16.24
CA SER A 35 5.47 5.91 -16.80
C SER A 35 5.25 7.22 -16.02
N GLY A 36 5.96 7.44 -14.92
CA GLY A 36 5.91 8.68 -14.15
C GLY A 36 5.00 8.67 -12.93
N TYR A 37 4.53 7.52 -12.51
CA TYR A 37 3.73 7.40 -11.29
C TYR A 37 4.60 7.30 -10.05
N ASP A 38 4.08 7.80 -8.93
CA ASP A 38 4.81 7.87 -7.66
C ASP A 38 4.37 6.78 -6.68
N TRP A 39 3.16 6.26 -6.82
CA TRP A 39 2.66 5.22 -5.94
C TRP A 39 1.66 4.28 -6.63
N LEU A 40 1.59 3.07 -6.10
CA LEU A 40 0.64 2.05 -6.53
C LEU A 40 -0.45 1.90 -5.46
N PHE A 41 -1.70 1.81 -5.90
CA PHE A 41 -2.82 1.42 -5.05
C PHE A 41 -3.13 -0.05 -5.31
N ILE A 42 -2.67 -0.92 -4.41
CA ILE A 42 -2.83 -2.37 -4.53
C ILE A 42 -4.08 -2.76 -3.76
N ASP A 43 -5.11 -3.21 -4.47
CA ASP A 43 -6.42 -3.44 -3.88
C ASP A 43 -6.67 -4.92 -3.60
N MET A 44 -6.77 -5.28 -2.31
CA MET A 44 -7.12 -6.62 -1.87
C MET A 44 -8.61 -6.74 -1.51
N GLU A 45 -9.37 -5.65 -1.54
CA GLU A 45 -10.79 -5.66 -1.17
C GLU A 45 -11.72 -5.93 -2.36
N HIS A 46 -11.56 -5.18 -3.43
CA HIS A 46 -12.49 -5.20 -4.57
C HIS A 46 -11.97 -5.94 -5.79
N ASN A 47 -10.99 -6.79 -5.61
CA ASN A 47 -10.54 -7.71 -6.66
C ASN A 47 -10.02 -9.00 -6.02
N SER A 48 -9.54 -9.93 -6.84
CA SER A 48 -9.10 -11.23 -6.38
C SER A 48 -7.61 -11.30 -6.01
N MET A 49 -6.96 -10.17 -5.82
CA MET A 49 -5.55 -10.13 -5.42
C MET A 49 -5.41 -10.58 -3.96
N ASP A 50 -4.55 -11.57 -3.72
CA ASP A 50 -4.28 -12.08 -2.39
C ASP A 50 -3.01 -11.50 -1.77
N ILE A 51 -2.71 -11.90 -0.54
CA ILE A 51 -1.54 -11.39 0.20
C ILE A 51 -0.23 -11.75 -0.49
N ASP A 52 -0.11 -12.93 -1.09
CA ASP A 52 1.12 -13.34 -1.76
C ASP A 52 1.44 -12.44 -2.95
N ILE A 53 0.47 -12.21 -3.80
CA ILE A 53 0.63 -11.33 -4.96
C ILE A 53 0.89 -9.89 -4.52
N ALA A 54 0.11 -9.37 -3.56
CA ALA A 54 0.30 -8.02 -3.03
C ALA A 54 1.70 -7.83 -2.45
N SER A 55 2.22 -8.84 -1.76
CA SER A 55 3.57 -8.80 -1.19
C SER A 55 4.65 -8.79 -2.25
N GLN A 56 4.53 -9.63 -3.27
CA GLN A 56 5.48 -9.67 -4.38
C GLN A 56 5.52 -8.35 -5.14
N ILE A 57 4.36 -7.78 -5.43
CA ILE A 57 4.27 -6.47 -6.09
C ILE A 57 4.88 -5.38 -5.20
N SER A 58 4.59 -5.39 -3.90
CA SER A 58 5.11 -4.39 -2.96
C SER A 58 6.62 -4.39 -2.89
N VAL A 59 7.24 -5.56 -2.77
CA VAL A 59 8.71 -5.68 -2.73
C VAL A 59 9.34 -5.19 -4.05
N ALA A 60 8.80 -5.64 -5.17
CA ALA A 60 9.30 -5.22 -6.47
C ALA A 60 9.11 -3.71 -6.71
N ALA A 61 8.00 -3.14 -6.23
CA ALA A 61 7.75 -1.71 -6.33
C ALA A 61 8.78 -0.89 -5.55
N GLN A 62 9.15 -1.32 -4.35
CA GLN A 62 10.19 -0.66 -3.58
C GLN A 62 11.51 -0.63 -4.36
N ASP A 63 11.91 -1.73 -4.96
CA ASP A 63 13.13 -1.80 -5.76
C ASP A 63 13.07 -0.89 -7.00
N ALA A 64 11.89 -0.69 -7.55
CA ALA A 64 11.68 0.19 -8.71
C ALA A 64 11.56 1.67 -8.33
N GLY A 65 11.53 2.01 -7.03
CA GLY A 65 11.44 3.39 -6.56
C GLY A 65 10.03 3.97 -6.60
N ILE A 66 8.98 3.14 -6.56
CA ILE A 66 7.58 3.56 -6.51
C ILE A 66 6.95 3.02 -5.21
N THR A 67 6.12 3.84 -4.56
CA THR A 67 5.58 3.53 -3.24
C THR A 67 4.38 2.59 -3.32
N PRO A 68 4.45 1.37 -2.73
CA PRO A 68 3.30 0.47 -2.67
C PRO A 68 2.39 0.80 -1.48
N ILE A 69 1.12 1.07 -1.76
CA ILE A 69 0.06 1.28 -0.78
C ILE A 69 -0.96 0.16 -0.97
N VAL A 70 -1.32 -0.55 0.08
CA VAL A 70 -2.23 -1.70 0.00
C VAL A 70 -3.54 -1.39 0.72
N ARG A 71 -4.67 -1.58 0.04
CA ARG A 71 -5.97 -1.59 0.69
C ARG A 71 -6.26 -3.02 1.14
N VAL A 72 -6.36 -3.21 2.47
CA VAL A 72 -6.66 -4.51 3.06
C VAL A 72 -8.16 -4.82 2.94
N PRO A 73 -8.57 -6.11 2.96
CA PRO A 73 -9.97 -6.46 2.70
C PRO A 73 -10.92 -6.18 3.87
N GLU A 74 -10.40 -6.08 5.10
CA GLU A 74 -11.22 -5.85 6.28
C GLU A 74 -10.40 -5.27 7.44
N PHE A 75 -11.04 -5.05 8.59
CA PHE A 75 -10.42 -4.40 9.75
C PHE A 75 -9.53 -5.31 10.61
N ALA A 76 -9.29 -6.54 10.21
CA ALA A 76 -8.50 -7.46 11.02
C ALA A 76 -7.04 -7.00 11.14
N HIS A 77 -6.52 -7.03 12.35
CA HIS A 77 -5.15 -6.63 12.66
C HIS A 77 -4.12 -7.38 11.82
N HIS A 78 -4.31 -8.66 11.60
CA HIS A 78 -3.35 -9.49 10.87
C HIS A 78 -3.19 -9.07 9.41
N HIS A 79 -4.20 -8.51 8.77
CA HIS A 79 -4.07 -8.02 7.40
C HIS A 79 -3.07 -6.85 7.32
N ALA A 80 -3.22 -5.86 8.19
CA ALA A 80 -2.32 -4.71 8.21
C ALA A 80 -0.89 -5.14 8.54
N THR A 81 -0.72 -5.96 9.55
CA THR A 81 0.59 -6.46 9.98
C THR A 81 1.29 -7.21 8.85
N ARG A 82 0.58 -8.11 8.19
CA ARG A 82 1.18 -8.94 7.13
C ARG A 82 1.58 -8.11 5.91
N VAL A 83 0.75 -7.19 5.45
CA VAL A 83 1.10 -6.39 4.27
C VAL A 83 2.28 -5.46 4.56
N LEU A 84 2.37 -4.89 5.76
CA LEU A 84 3.49 -4.03 6.13
C LEU A 84 4.78 -4.84 6.29
N ASP A 85 4.72 -6.00 6.92
CA ASP A 85 5.88 -6.88 7.06
C ASP A 85 6.39 -7.36 5.70
N CYS A 86 5.50 -7.46 4.72
CA CYS A 86 5.82 -7.97 3.38
C CYS A 86 6.07 -6.88 2.35
N GLY A 87 6.29 -5.64 2.77
CA GLY A 87 6.82 -4.60 1.88
C GLY A 87 5.90 -3.43 1.56
N ALA A 88 4.64 -3.43 1.97
CA ALA A 88 3.78 -2.27 1.79
C ALA A 88 4.31 -1.09 2.62
N MET A 89 4.24 0.11 2.05
CA MET A 89 4.68 1.34 2.73
C MET A 89 3.51 2.16 3.27
N GLY A 90 2.30 1.71 3.03
CA GLY A 90 1.09 2.32 3.57
C GLY A 90 -0.06 1.34 3.48
N VAL A 91 -1.08 1.57 4.32
CA VAL A 91 -2.27 0.72 4.39
C VAL A 91 -3.51 1.58 4.30
N VAL A 92 -4.47 1.15 3.48
CA VAL A 92 -5.80 1.74 3.42
C VAL A 92 -6.78 0.76 4.03
N PHE A 93 -7.54 1.22 5.02
CA PHE A 93 -8.62 0.43 5.62
C PHE A 93 -9.95 0.81 4.97
N PRO A 94 -10.75 -0.18 4.55
CA PRO A 94 -12.03 0.10 3.90
C PRO A 94 -13.11 0.48 4.91
N HIS A 95 -14.06 1.30 4.49
CA HIS A 95 -15.32 1.56 5.21
C HIS A 95 -15.16 2.03 6.67
N VAL A 96 -14.21 2.90 6.93
CA VAL A 96 -14.06 3.50 8.27
C VAL A 96 -15.19 4.51 8.50
N GLU A 97 -16.07 4.24 9.48
CA GLU A 97 -17.31 4.99 9.66
C GLU A 97 -17.27 5.99 10.82
N ASN A 98 -16.36 5.83 11.79
CA ASN A 98 -16.27 6.71 12.94
C ASN A 98 -14.85 6.81 13.50
N ALA A 99 -14.67 7.77 14.43
CA ALA A 99 -13.36 8.04 15.01
C ALA A 99 -12.83 6.91 15.89
N ASP A 100 -13.71 6.18 16.56
CA ASP A 100 -13.28 5.07 17.44
C ASP A 100 -12.69 3.93 16.62
N ILE A 101 -13.31 3.59 15.50
CA ILE A 101 -12.78 2.59 14.56
C ILE A 101 -11.43 3.08 14.03
N ALA A 102 -11.32 4.33 13.61
CA ALA A 102 -10.08 4.89 13.08
C ALA A 102 -8.94 4.79 14.12
N LYS A 103 -9.20 5.13 15.38
CA LYS A 103 -8.20 5.00 16.46
C LYS A 103 -7.73 3.57 16.66
N LYS A 104 -8.65 2.62 16.62
CA LYS A 104 -8.34 1.19 16.75
C LYS A 104 -7.45 0.73 15.61
N LEU A 105 -7.75 1.13 14.37
CA LEU A 105 -6.97 0.75 13.19
C LEU A 105 -5.56 1.35 13.25
N VAL A 106 -5.43 2.59 13.67
CA VAL A 106 -4.11 3.22 13.85
C VAL A 106 -3.29 2.47 14.90
N SER A 107 -3.92 1.98 15.97
CA SER A 107 -3.22 1.19 16.99
C SER A 107 -2.65 -0.11 16.43
N TYR A 108 -3.28 -0.72 15.44
CA TYR A 108 -2.75 -1.91 14.77
C TYR A 108 -1.42 -1.62 14.07
N LEU A 109 -1.29 -0.46 13.48
CA LEU A 109 -0.06 -0.04 12.80
C LEU A 109 1.06 0.23 13.79
N SER A 110 0.73 0.79 14.95
CA SER A 110 1.70 1.09 16.00
C SER A 110 2.31 -0.14 16.64
N LEU A 111 1.56 -1.24 16.73
CA LEU A 111 2.02 -2.49 17.32
C LEU A 111 3.13 -3.16 16.52
N ILE A 112 3.28 -2.82 15.26
CA ILE A 112 4.31 -3.40 14.39
C ILE A 112 5.71 -2.95 14.81
N HIS A 113 5.81 -1.83 15.51
CA HIS A 113 7.08 -1.24 15.94
C HIS A 113 7.51 -1.65 17.34
N ILE A 114 6.77 -2.53 17.97
CA ILE A 114 7.12 -3.07 19.27
C ILE A 114 7.95 -4.34 19.10
#